data_f39a940032f4d621e7f48c17bc24a48b
#
_entry.id   f39a940032f4d621e7f48c17bc24a48b
#
_cell.length_a   1.000
_cell.length_b   1.000
_cell.length_c   1.000
_cell.angle_alpha   90.00
_cell.angle_beta   90.00
_cell.angle_gamma   90.00
#
_symmetry.space_group_name_H-M   'P 1'
#
loop_
_entity.id
_entity.type
_entity.pdbx_description
1 polymer ?
#
loop_
_entity_poly.entity_id
_entity_poly.type
_entity_poly.pdbx_seq_one_letter_code
_entity_poly.pdbx_strand_id
1 'polypeptide(L)'
;MARFYACLLNGGELEGTRLFSPETVREWTSLEAETESDPVRGGSPGRFSLGFFLGGLVHDSYGVTAPPSTFGHGGLGSIMGWADPENDLAFAYVTNGIRDGYEHGVRATVMSDTVRHELG
;
A
#
# COMPACT_ATOMS: atom_id res chain seq x y z
N MET A 1 0.44 8.98 -9.36
CA MET A 1 0.03 7.90 -8.43
C MET A 1 0.23 8.31 -6.97
N ALA A 2 1.39 8.77 -6.50
CA ALA A 2 1.57 9.23 -5.12
C ALA A 2 0.55 10.30 -4.67
N ARG A 3 0.21 11.26 -5.53
CA ARG A 3 -0.84 12.26 -5.24
C ARG A 3 -2.22 11.64 -4.95
N PHE A 4 -2.57 10.53 -5.58
CA PHE A 4 -3.80 9.79 -5.26
C PHE A 4 -3.78 9.24 -3.84
N TYR A 5 -2.67 8.59 -3.45
CA TYR A 5 -2.50 8.10 -2.09
C TYR A 5 -2.44 9.22 -1.05
N ALA A 6 -1.80 10.35 -1.38
CA ALA A 6 -1.81 11.54 -0.52
C ALA A 6 -3.23 12.10 -0.34
N CYS A 7 -4.06 12.10 -1.39
CA CYS A 7 -5.46 12.48 -1.28
C CYS A 7 -6.24 11.57 -0.31
N LEU A 8 -6.05 10.26 -0.40
CA LEU A 8 -6.70 9.32 0.53
C LEU A 8 -6.18 9.50 1.95
N LEU A 9 -4.87 9.69 2.12
CA LEU A 9 -4.24 9.95 3.41
C LEU A 9 -4.85 11.20 4.11
N ASN A 10 -5.18 12.23 3.34
CA ASN A 10 -5.84 13.44 3.80
C ASN A 10 -7.39 13.33 3.83
N GLY A 11 -7.92 12.13 3.95
CA GLY A 11 -9.37 11.93 4.06
C GLY A 11 -10.16 12.32 2.81
N GLY A 12 -9.56 12.18 1.63
CA GLY A 12 -10.21 12.40 0.34
C GLY A 12 -10.04 13.81 -0.23
N GLU A 13 -9.12 14.60 0.32
CA GLU A 13 -8.85 15.97 -0.14
C GLU A 13 -7.38 16.15 -0.49
N LEU A 14 -7.10 16.90 -1.55
CA LEU A 14 -5.75 17.29 -1.94
C LEU A 14 -5.75 18.72 -2.46
N GLU A 15 -4.86 19.56 -1.91
CA GLU A 15 -4.66 20.96 -2.35
C GLU A 15 -5.97 21.76 -2.41
N GLY A 16 -6.83 21.58 -1.41
CA GLY A 16 -8.13 22.27 -1.32
C GLY A 16 -9.24 21.69 -2.20
N THR A 17 -8.96 20.61 -2.95
CA THR A 17 -9.96 19.93 -3.77
C THR A 17 -10.37 18.62 -3.12
N ARG A 18 -11.65 18.48 -2.77
CA ARG A 18 -12.23 17.25 -2.23
C ARG A 18 -12.72 16.36 -3.36
N LEU A 19 -12.18 15.12 -3.41
CA LEU A 19 -12.59 14.07 -4.35
C LEU A 19 -13.50 13.03 -3.70
N PHE A 20 -13.26 12.72 -2.42
CA PHE A 20 -14.01 11.70 -1.69
C PHE A 20 -14.38 12.23 -0.30
N SER A 21 -15.47 11.75 0.26
CA SER A 21 -15.78 12.04 1.66
C SER A 21 -14.84 11.29 2.61
N PRO A 22 -14.57 11.80 3.82
CA PRO A 22 -13.80 11.07 4.82
C PRO A 22 -14.41 9.71 5.16
N GLU A 23 -15.74 9.59 5.13
CA GLU A 23 -16.47 8.34 5.34
C GLU A 23 -16.13 7.30 4.28
N THR A 24 -16.17 7.71 3.01
CA THR A 24 -15.79 6.84 1.88
C THR A 24 -14.37 6.35 2.00
N VAL A 25 -13.43 7.24 2.34
CA VAL A 25 -12.02 6.87 2.52
C VAL A 25 -11.86 5.86 3.66
N ARG A 26 -12.50 6.08 4.80
CA ARG A 26 -12.48 5.12 5.92
C ARG A 26 -13.02 3.75 5.52
N GLU A 27 -14.14 3.71 4.82
CA GLU A 27 -14.73 2.47 4.32
C GLU A 27 -13.77 1.72 3.38
N TRP A 28 -13.15 2.43 2.44
CA TRP A 28 -12.25 1.82 1.47
C TRP A 28 -10.93 1.32 2.04
N THR A 29 -10.46 1.91 3.14
CA THR A 29 -9.15 1.59 3.72
C THR A 29 -9.24 0.75 5.00
N SER A 30 -10.45 0.44 5.48
CA SER A 30 -10.65 -0.42 6.65
C SER A 30 -10.51 -1.89 6.31
N LEU A 31 -10.07 -2.70 7.29
CA LEU A 31 -9.99 -4.15 7.14
C LEU A 31 -11.37 -4.75 6.87
N GLU A 32 -11.51 -5.43 5.75
CA GLU A 32 -12.73 -6.11 5.31
C GLU A 32 -12.59 -7.63 5.37
N ALA A 33 -11.42 -8.14 4.99
CA ALA A 33 -11.15 -9.56 5.00
C ALA A 33 -9.69 -9.86 5.39
N GLU A 34 -9.48 -10.94 6.11
CA GLU A 34 -8.17 -11.42 6.52
C GLU A 34 -8.11 -12.94 6.40
N THR A 35 -6.96 -13.46 5.95
CA THR A 35 -6.73 -14.89 5.82
C THR A 35 -5.28 -15.24 6.13
N GLU A 36 -5.05 -16.38 6.78
CA GLU A 36 -3.70 -16.90 6.99
C GLU A 36 -3.12 -17.58 5.75
N SER A 37 -3.98 -17.99 4.80
CA SER A 37 -3.56 -18.66 3.58
C SER A 37 -4.50 -18.33 2.42
N ASP A 38 -4.02 -17.52 1.48
CA ASP A 38 -4.74 -17.16 0.27
C ASP A 38 -4.23 -18.03 -0.90
N PRO A 39 -5.06 -18.93 -1.45
CA PRO A 39 -4.65 -19.78 -2.56
C PRO A 39 -4.29 -19.00 -3.84
N VAL A 40 -4.87 -17.83 -4.06
CA VAL A 40 -4.55 -16.97 -5.21
C VAL A 40 -3.15 -16.36 -5.07
N ARG A 41 -2.70 -16.15 -3.83
CA ARG A 41 -1.38 -15.62 -3.49
C ARG A 41 -0.38 -16.73 -3.13
N GLY A 42 -0.59 -17.94 -3.63
CA GLY A 42 0.30 -19.07 -3.38
C GLY A 42 0.34 -19.55 -1.92
N GLY A 43 -0.75 -19.37 -1.18
CA GLY A 43 -0.85 -19.79 0.22
C GLY A 43 -0.30 -18.76 1.23
N SER A 44 0.09 -17.57 0.78
CA SER A 44 0.55 -16.50 1.67
C SER A 44 -0.61 -15.85 2.42
N PRO A 45 -0.38 -15.32 3.64
CA PRO A 45 -1.41 -14.57 4.35
C PRO A 45 -1.80 -13.30 3.57
N GLY A 46 -3.01 -12.81 3.82
CA GLY A 46 -3.53 -11.62 3.19
C GLY A 46 -4.42 -10.81 4.12
N ARG A 47 -4.34 -9.48 3.97
CA ARG A 47 -5.22 -8.52 4.62
C ARG A 47 -5.73 -7.56 3.55
N PHE A 48 -7.04 -7.40 3.48
CA PHE A 48 -7.70 -6.71 2.38
C PHE A 48 -8.73 -5.70 2.89
N SER A 49 -8.81 -4.59 2.20
CA SER A 49 -9.93 -3.64 2.29
C SER A 49 -10.73 -3.65 0.99
N LEU A 50 -11.67 -2.73 0.84
CA LEU A 50 -12.41 -2.56 -0.41
C LEU A 50 -11.52 -1.84 -1.46
N GLY A 51 -10.67 -2.61 -2.14
CA GLY A 51 -9.84 -2.14 -3.24
C GLY A 51 -8.36 -1.99 -2.94
N PHE A 52 -7.92 -2.21 -1.69
CA PHE A 52 -6.50 -2.17 -1.33
C PHE A 52 -6.06 -3.45 -0.61
N PHE A 53 -4.80 -3.77 -0.70
CA PHE A 53 -4.13 -4.64 0.24
C PHE A 53 -3.68 -3.81 1.44
N LEU A 54 -3.74 -4.40 2.64
CA LEU A 54 -3.33 -3.75 3.88
C LEU A 54 -1.97 -4.27 4.35
N GLY A 55 -1.24 -3.41 5.03
CA GLY A 55 0.05 -3.73 5.63
C GLY A 55 -0.03 -4.58 6.89
N GLY A 56 1.09 -4.70 7.59
CA GLY A 56 1.21 -5.47 8.83
C GLY A 56 1.59 -6.93 8.63
N LEU A 57 1.98 -7.33 7.43
CA LEU A 57 2.46 -8.68 7.11
C LEU A 57 3.97 -8.67 6.84
N VAL A 58 4.68 -9.68 7.38
CA VAL A 58 6.15 -9.78 7.27
C VAL A 58 6.65 -9.90 5.82
N HIS A 59 5.82 -10.40 4.92
CA HIS A 59 6.15 -10.59 3.51
C HIS A 59 5.39 -9.63 2.58
N ASP A 60 5.12 -8.45 3.08
CA ASP A 60 4.38 -7.44 2.36
C ASP A 60 5.30 -6.61 1.46
N SER A 61 4.83 -6.28 0.24
CA SER A 61 5.54 -5.38 -0.67
C SER A 61 5.65 -3.94 -0.14
N TYR A 62 4.90 -3.60 0.91
CA TYR A 62 4.96 -2.29 1.57
C TYR A 62 6.07 -2.17 2.60
N GLY A 63 6.91 -3.20 2.74
CA GLY A 63 8.01 -3.26 3.70
C GLY A 63 7.67 -4.03 4.96
N VAL A 64 8.71 -4.56 5.61
CA VAL A 64 8.58 -5.29 6.88
C VAL A 64 8.23 -4.37 8.05
N THR A 65 8.44 -3.06 7.87
CA THR A 65 8.11 -2.03 8.86
C THR A 65 6.73 -1.41 8.64
N ALA A 66 5.96 -1.88 7.64
CA ALA A 66 4.65 -1.36 7.34
C ALA A 66 3.66 -1.59 8.50
N PRO A 67 3.08 -0.54 9.09
CA PRO A 67 2.03 -0.74 10.09
C PRO A 67 0.76 -1.35 9.47
N PRO A 68 -0.10 -1.99 10.28
CA PRO A 68 -1.33 -2.60 9.79
C PRO A 68 -2.31 -1.65 9.09
N SER A 69 -2.20 -0.36 9.36
CA SER A 69 -2.99 0.72 8.75
C SER A 69 -2.50 1.13 7.35
N THR A 70 -1.32 0.70 6.92
CA THR A 70 -0.83 0.93 5.56
C THR A 70 -1.79 0.30 4.55
N PHE A 71 -2.12 1.04 3.51
CA PHE A 71 -2.96 0.54 2.41
C PHE A 71 -2.36 0.89 1.05
N GLY A 72 -2.51 0.02 0.09
CA GLY A 72 -1.94 0.23 -1.23
C GLY A 72 -2.24 -0.88 -2.21
N HIS A 73 -1.62 -0.81 -3.37
CA HIS A 73 -1.72 -1.84 -4.40
C HIS A 73 -0.49 -1.85 -5.29
N GLY A 74 -0.09 -3.02 -5.72
CA GLY A 74 0.95 -3.21 -6.72
C GLY A 74 0.37 -3.40 -8.12
N GLY A 75 1.24 -3.40 -9.12
CA GLY A 75 0.89 -3.73 -10.51
C GLY A 75 1.98 -4.57 -11.14
N LEU A 76 1.62 -5.70 -11.63
CA LEU A 76 2.33 -6.73 -12.41
C LEU A 76 3.86 -6.55 -12.49
N GLY A 77 4.55 -6.65 -11.34
CA GLY A 77 6.02 -6.64 -11.29
C GLY A 77 6.71 -5.33 -11.71
N SER A 78 5.98 -4.21 -11.80
CA SER A 78 6.55 -2.97 -12.34
C SER A 78 6.22 -1.71 -11.54
N ILE A 79 5.10 -1.68 -10.85
CA ILE A 79 4.64 -0.48 -10.12
C ILE A 79 4.13 -0.82 -8.73
N MET A 80 4.15 0.15 -7.85
CA MET A 80 3.53 0.08 -6.53
C MET A 80 3.19 1.48 -6.02
N GLY A 81 2.12 1.55 -5.24
CA GLY A 81 1.78 2.75 -4.47
C GLY A 81 1.11 2.38 -3.16
N TRP A 82 1.39 3.15 -2.12
CA TRP A 82 0.80 2.98 -0.81
C TRP A 82 0.72 4.29 -0.03
N ALA A 83 -0.14 4.30 0.99
CA ALA A 83 -0.17 5.32 2.03
C ALA A 83 -0.01 4.67 3.40
N ASP A 84 0.69 5.36 4.27
CA ASP A 84 0.98 4.97 5.65
C ASP A 84 0.47 6.08 6.58
N PRO A 85 -0.74 5.91 7.16
CA PRO A 85 -1.33 6.93 8.02
C PRO A 85 -0.58 7.18 9.33
N GLU A 86 0.18 6.19 9.83
CA GLU A 86 0.92 6.35 11.09
C GLU A 86 2.16 7.23 10.92
N ASN A 87 2.76 7.23 9.75
CA ASN A 87 3.96 8.01 9.43
C ASN A 87 3.67 9.22 8.53
N ASP A 88 2.41 9.48 8.19
CA ASP A 88 1.98 10.57 7.28
C ASP A 88 2.70 10.51 5.92
N LEU A 89 2.85 9.31 5.36
CA LEU A 89 3.58 9.06 4.13
C LEU A 89 2.68 8.55 3.01
N ALA A 90 2.85 9.11 1.82
CA ALA A 90 2.30 8.58 0.57
C ALA A 90 3.42 8.35 -0.43
N PHE A 91 3.56 7.13 -0.92
CA PHE A 91 4.65 6.72 -1.79
C PHE A 91 4.14 6.01 -3.04
N ALA A 92 4.84 6.21 -4.13
CA ALA A 92 4.63 5.42 -5.34
C ALA A 92 5.92 5.38 -6.16
N TYR A 93 6.16 4.23 -6.78
CA TYR A 93 7.18 4.14 -7.82
C TYR A 93 6.63 3.45 -9.06
N VAL A 94 7.23 3.78 -10.19
CA VAL A 94 6.90 3.20 -11.50
C VAL A 94 8.21 2.85 -12.19
N THR A 95 8.27 1.65 -12.76
CA THR A 95 9.39 1.22 -13.60
C THR A 95 8.90 0.91 -15.01
N ASN A 96 9.80 0.93 -15.99
CA ASN A 96 9.48 0.65 -17.39
C ASN A 96 9.63 -0.83 -17.78
N GLY A 97 9.85 -1.71 -16.80
CA GLY A 97 10.04 -3.15 -17.05
C GLY A 97 9.36 -4.02 -16.00
N ILE A 98 8.70 -5.06 -16.45
CA ILE A 98 8.12 -6.09 -15.59
C ILE A 98 9.25 -7.01 -15.11
N ARG A 99 9.29 -7.30 -13.82
CA ARG A 99 10.17 -8.26 -13.17
C ARG A 99 9.38 -9.44 -12.63
N ASP A 100 10.04 -10.56 -12.38
CA ASP A 100 9.39 -11.68 -11.69
C ASP A 100 8.95 -11.28 -10.28
N GLY A 101 8.04 -12.08 -9.71
CA GLY A 101 7.41 -11.76 -8.43
C GLY A 101 8.39 -11.64 -7.27
N TYR A 102 9.47 -12.44 -7.28
CA TYR A 102 10.49 -12.39 -6.24
C TYR A 102 11.32 -11.10 -6.32
N GLU A 103 11.88 -10.79 -7.49
CA GLU A 103 12.71 -9.60 -7.69
C GLU A 103 11.90 -8.32 -7.44
N HIS A 104 10.66 -8.27 -7.93
CA HIS A 104 9.77 -7.14 -7.67
C HIS A 104 9.44 -7.00 -6.20
N GLY A 105 9.12 -8.08 -5.51
CA GLY A 105 8.82 -8.08 -4.07
C GLY A 105 9.99 -7.57 -3.23
N VAL A 106 11.19 -8.10 -3.46
CA VAL A 106 12.41 -7.64 -2.75
C VAL A 106 12.66 -6.15 -2.99
N ARG A 107 12.58 -5.70 -4.23
CA ARG A 107 12.77 -4.29 -4.59
C ARG A 107 11.73 -3.40 -3.92
N ALA A 108 10.47 -3.79 -3.96
CA ALA A 108 9.37 -3.04 -3.38
C ALA A 108 9.50 -2.93 -1.85
N THR A 109 9.83 -4.02 -1.18
CA THR A 109 10.07 -4.07 0.26
C THR A 109 11.22 -3.15 0.67
N VAL A 110 12.39 -3.29 0.03
CA VAL A 110 13.57 -2.48 0.37
C VAL A 110 13.29 -0.99 0.16
N MET A 111 12.69 -0.61 -0.96
CA MET A 111 12.35 0.79 -1.23
C MET A 111 11.36 1.35 -0.21
N SER A 112 10.33 0.59 0.15
CA SER A 112 9.32 1.00 1.11
C SER A 112 9.90 1.20 2.51
N ASP A 113 10.71 0.26 2.99
CA ASP A 113 11.37 0.38 4.29
C ASP A 113 12.37 1.53 4.32
N THR A 114 13.14 1.74 3.24
CA THR A 114 14.05 2.88 3.13
C THR A 114 13.30 4.21 3.22
N VAL A 115 12.19 4.35 2.50
CA VAL A 115 11.38 5.58 2.55
C VAL A 115 10.85 5.85 3.96
N ARG A 116 10.35 4.83 4.68
CA ARG A 116 9.92 5.01 6.07
C ARG A 116 11.07 5.38 7.00
N HIS A 117 12.22 4.74 6.84
CA HIS A 117 13.39 5.03 7.66
C HIS A 117 13.88 6.48 7.51
N GLU A 118 13.87 7.00 6.27
CA GLU A 118 14.43 8.33 5.98
C GLU A 118 13.42 9.47 6.19
N LEU A 119 12.13 9.22 6.00
CA LEU A 119 11.10 10.25 5.97
C LEU A 119 10.02 10.10 7.04
N GLY A 120 9.93 8.95 7.65
CA GLY A 120 8.94 8.64 8.68
C GLY A 120 9.28 9.11 10.09
#